data_5df2232e8c094ea80065b09cf67c2d27
#
_entry.id   5df2232e8c094ea80065b09cf67c2d27
#
_cell.length_a   1.000
_cell.length_b   1.000
_cell.length_c   1.000
_cell.angle_alpha   90.00
_cell.angle_beta   90.00
_cell.angle_gamma   90.00
#
_symmetry.space_group_name_H-M   'P 1'
#
loop_
_entity.id
_entity.type
_entity.pdbx_description
1 polymer ?
#
loop_
_entity_poly.entity_id
_entity_poly.type
_entity_poly.pdbx_seq_one_letter_code
_entity_poly.pdbx_strand_id
1 'polypeptide(L)'
;LDRRRRVKKLTSGTSSLDELLGGGFETQAIVEVYGEFGSGKTQIGHQLAVNTILPFDQGGFDGEVFYIDTEDTFRPERIAQMAEAVGIEPQDALDRIHVARAYNSAHQMLLVDEIKRMSKNIDVKLIIVDSLTSHFRAEYIGRGMLAPRQQKLNRHMKELKQLADVQNALVLVTNQVMSKPDAMWGDPTRAIGGHIVAHASTFRLYLRKSKGGRRIARLVDSPNLPDGEAVFTVTTEGLRD
;
A
#
# COMPACT_ATOMS: atom_id res chain seq x y z
N LEU A 1 -8.28 8.53 22.83
CA LEU A 1 -8.94 9.64 22.10
C LEU A 1 -7.93 10.56 21.42
N ASP A 2 -6.88 11.02 22.10
CA ASP A 2 -5.91 11.98 21.53
C ASP A 2 -5.13 11.44 20.32
N ARG A 3 -4.87 10.14 20.32
CA ARG A 3 -4.21 9.47 19.19
C ARG A 3 -5.05 9.54 17.91
N ARG A 4 -6.37 9.29 18.00
CA ARG A 4 -7.29 9.36 16.85
C ARG A 4 -7.44 10.79 16.30
N ARG A 5 -7.29 11.81 17.13
CA ARG A 5 -7.34 13.22 16.69
C ARG A 5 -6.17 13.62 15.77
N ARG A 6 -5.06 12.88 15.80
CA ARG A 6 -3.88 13.12 14.95
C ARG A 6 -3.96 12.43 13.60
N VAL A 7 -4.96 11.56 13.38
CA VAL A 7 -5.14 10.88 12.09
C VAL A 7 -5.35 11.91 10.99
N LYS A 8 -4.59 11.77 9.93
CA LYS A 8 -4.69 12.55 8.69
C LYS A 8 -5.08 11.65 7.55
N LYS A 9 -5.60 12.21 6.48
CA LYS A 9 -6.00 11.48 5.29
C LYS A 9 -5.23 11.97 4.08
N LEU A 10 -4.68 11.02 3.32
CA LEU A 10 -3.95 11.24 2.08
C LEU A 10 -4.89 11.05 0.90
N THR A 11 -4.94 12.02 0.01
CA THR A 11 -5.71 11.89 -1.23
C THR A 11 -5.08 10.88 -2.18
N SER A 12 -5.91 10.09 -2.85
CA SER A 12 -5.50 9.26 -4.00
C SER A 12 -5.36 10.07 -5.29
N GLY A 13 -5.88 11.30 -5.32
CA GLY A 13 -6.01 12.10 -6.54
C GLY A 13 -7.28 11.79 -7.34
N THR A 14 -8.14 10.87 -6.87
CA THR A 14 -9.46 10.55 -7.44
C THR A 14 -10.55 10.73 -6.40
N SER A 15 -11.66 11.38 -6.78
CA SER A 15 -12.79 11.60 -5.88
C SER A 15 -13.43 10.29 -5.46
N SER A 16 -13.60 9.37 -6.41
CA SER A 16 -14.29 8.10 -6.18
C SER A 16 -13.58 7.22 -5.13
N LEU A 17 -12.24 7.13 -5.20
CA LEU A 17 -11.47 6.33 -4.25
C LEU A 17 -11.36 7.02 -2.89
N ASP A 18 -11.22 8.34 -2.87
CA ASP A 18 -11.20 9.11 -1.64
C ASP A 18 -12.54 9.03 -0.89
N GLU A 19 -13.68 9.15 -1.60
CA GLU A 19 -15.02 8.99 -1.01
C GLU A 19 -15.22 7.57 -0.44
N LEU A 20 -14.81 6.52 -1.17
CA LEU A 20 -14.85 5.14 -0.70
C LEU A 20 -14.13 4.97 0.64
N LEU A 21 -13.03 5.69 0.86
CA LEU A 21 -12.23 5.67 2.08
C LEU A 21 -12.60 6.80 3.07
N GLY A 22 -13.75 7.42 2.89
CA GLY A 22 -14.26 8.46 3.79
C GLY A 22 -13.41 9.72 3.81
N GLY A 23 -12.77 10.06 2.68
CA GLY A 23 -11.95 11.25 2.46
C GLY A 23 -10.47 10.98 2.22
N GLY A 24 -10.07 9.73 2.00
CA GLY A 24 -8.69 9.34 1.66
C GLY A 24 -8.08 8.29 2.58
N PHE A 25 -6.82 7.99 2.35
CA PHE A 25 -6.06 6.96 3.06
C PHE A 25 -5.60 7.46 4.44
N GLU A 26 -5.98 6.77 5.51
CA GLU A 26 -5.69 7.21 6.90
C GLU A 26 -4.23 6.93 7.32
N THR A 27 -3.62 7.88 8.03
CA THR A 27 -2.42 7.61 8.83
C THR A 27 -2.75 6.69 10.02
N GLN A 28 -1.74 6.13 10.66
CA GLN A 28 -1.86 5.15 11.75
C GLN A 28 -2.62 3.88 11.31
N ALA A 29 -2.61 3.59 10.02
CA ALA A 29 -3.29 2.44 9.43
C ALA A 29 -2.35 1.64 8.54
N ILE A 30 -2.63 0.35 8.40
CA ILE A 30 -2.13 -0.47 7.31
C ILE A 30 -3.28 -0.65 6.32
N VAL A 31 -3.08 -0.24 5.08
CA VAL A 31 -4.00 -0.47 3.97
C VAL A 31 -3.44 -1.57 3.10
N GLU A 32 -4.15 -2.68 3.00
CA GLU A 32 -3.85 -3.76 2.06
C GLU A 32 -4.59 -3.51 0.74
N VAL A 33 -3.84 -3.45 -0.35
CA VAL A 33 -4.38 -3.40 -1.72
C VAL A 33 -3.99 -4.70 -2.41
N TYR A 34 -4.98 -5.53 -2.75
CA TYR A 34 -4.73 -6.84 -3.35
C TYR A 34 -5.56 -7.05 -4.62
N GLY A 35 -5.07 -7.90 -5.50
CA GLY A 35 -5.71 -8.20 -6.78
C GLY A 35 -4.77 -8.93 -7.72
N GLU A 36 -5.27 -9.28 -8.89
CA GLU A 36 -4.49 -9.95 -9.93
C GLU A 36 -3.35 -9.08 -10.45
N PHE A 37 -2.42 -9.72 -11.17
CA PHE A 37 -1.36 -9.01 -11.88
C PHE A 37 -1.94 -7.95 -12.82
N GLY A 38 -1.36 -6.75 -12.78
CA GLY A 38 -1.79 -5.63 -13.63
C GLY A 38 -3.13 -5.00 -13.22
N SER A 39 -3.68 -5.28 -12.03
CA SER A 39 -4.90 -4.65 -11.53
C SER A 39 -4.71 -3.17 -11.11
N GLY A 40 -3.47 -2.70 -10.97
CA GLY A 40 -3.16 -1.30 -10.62
C GLY A 40 -2.61 -1.08 -9.22
N LYS A 41 -2.27 -2.14 -8.48
CA LYS A 41 -1.73 -2.06 -7.11
C LYS A 41 -0.50 -1.15 -7.01
N THR A 42 0.52 -1.42 -7.83
CA THR A 42 1.74 -0.61 -7.90
C THR A 42 1.45 0.82 -8.33
N GLN A 43 0.49 1.06 -9.21
CA GLN A 43 0.09 2.40 -9.64
C GLN A 43 -0.52 3.22 -8.50
N ILE A 44 -1.32 2.59 -7.63
CA ILE A 44 -1.79 3.23 -6.39
C ILE A 44 -0.59 3.57 -5.51
N GLY A 45 0.36 2.65 -5.34
CA GLY A 45 1.57 2.91 -4.56
C GLY A 45 2.36 4.12 -5.07
N HIS A 46 2.61 4.19 -6.37
CA HIS A 46 3.31 5.34 -6.98
C HIS A 46 2.53 6.65 -6.82
N GLN A 47 1.22 6.63 -7.02
CA GLN A 47 0.39 7.83 -6.85
C GLN A 47 0.40 8.32 -5.40
N LEU A 48 0.24 7.44 -4.43
CA LEU A 48 0.30 7.82 -3.02
C LEU A 48 1.69 8.31 -2.61
N ALA A 49 2.76 7.75 -3.18
CA ALA A 49 4.11 8.24 -2.95
C ALA A 49 4.27 9.70 -3.39
N VAL A 50 3.81 10.04 -4.58
CA VAL A 50 3.82 11.43 -5.08
C VAL A 50 2.92 12.33 -4.24
N ASN A 51 1.68 11.88 -3.96
CA ASN A 51 0.71 12.69 -3.22
C ASN A 51 1.14 12.96 -1.77
N THR A 52 1.94 12.08 -1.16
CA THR A 52 2.50 12.29 0.19
C THR A 52 3.34 13.56 0.27
N ILE A 53 4.01 13.94 -0.82
CA ILE A 53 4.89 15.12 -0.90
C ILE A 53 4.10 16.41 -1.03
N LEU A 54 2.86 16.35 -1.53
CA LEU A 54 1.99 17.52 -1.61
C LEU A 54 1.79 18.17 -0.22
N PRO A 55 1.60 19.48 -0.16
CA PRO A 55 1.24 20.17 1.08
C PRO A 55 -0.12 19.74 1.62
N PHE A 56 -0.36 19.97 2.90
CA PHE A 56 -1.59 19.53 3.58
C PHE A 56 -2.88 20.10 2.98
N ASP A 57 -2.86 21.33 2.50
CA ASP A 57 -4.00 22.00 1.88
C ASP A 57 -4.36 21.42 0.50
N GLN A 58 -3.45 20.62 -0.09
CA GLN A 58 -3.66 19.87 -1.33
C GLN A 58 -3.94 18.39 -1.08
N GLY A 59 -4.20 18.00 0.15
CA GLY A 59 -4.49 16.61 0.52
C GLY A 59 -3.25 15.72 0.68
N GLY A 60 -2.06 16.29 0.73
CA GLY A 60 -0.80 15.61 1.01
C GLY A 60 -0.43 15.60 2.49
N PHE A 61 0.79 15.21 2.77
CA PHE A 61 1.35 15.17 4.13
C PHE A 61 2.62 16.02 4.29
N ASP A 62 3.09 16.62 3.21
CA ASP A 62 4.39 17.31 3.14
C ASP A 62 5.52 16.49 3.79
N GLY A 63 5.51 15.19 3.54
CA GLY A 63 6.37 14.20 4.22
C GLY A 63 7.21 13.38 3.25
N GLU A 64 8.00 12.48 3.83
CA GLU A 64 8.89 11.59 3.11
C GLU A 64 8.28 10.19 2.97
N VAL A 65 8.72 9.47 1.94
CA VAL A 65 8.22 8.14 1.59
C VAL A 65 9.33 7.11 1.65
N PHE A 66 9.07 5.96 2.25
CA PHE A 66 9.90 4.76 2.11
C PHE A 66 9.18 3.72 1.27
N TYR A 67 9.85 3.26 0.22
CA TYR A 67 9.34 2.27 -0.71
C TYR A 67 10.20 1.01 -0.68
N ILE A 68 9.66 -0.07 -0.11
CA ILE A 68 10.28 -1.41 -0.13
C ILE A 68 9.78 -2.14 -1.37
N ASP A 69 10.65 -2.30 -2.35
CA ASP A 69 10.37 -2.98 -3.62
C ASP A 69 10.88 -4.43 -3.55
N THR A 70 9.98 -5.39 -3.65
CA THR A 70 10.31 -6.82 -3.59
C THR A 70 10.32 -7.50 -4.96
N GLU A 71 9.73 -6.88 -5.98
CA GLU A 71 9.50 -7.47 -7.31
C GLU A 71 10.18 -6.69 -8.46
N ASP A 72 10.99 -5.67 -8.14
CA ASP A 72 11.64 -4.80 -9.14
C ASP A 72 10.63 -4.04 -10.01
N THR A 73 9.58 -3.52 -9.38
CA THR A 73 8.46 -2.86 -10.07
C THR A 73 8.45 -1.35 -9.91
N PHE A 74 9.30 -0.79 -9.06
CA PHE A 74 9.43 0.66 -8.93
C PHE A 74 9.95 1.28 -10.23
N ARG A 75 9.32 2.38 -10.65
CA ARG A 75 9.67 3.09 -11.90
C ARG A 75 9.80 4.58 -11.63
N PRO A 76 11.04 5.12 -11.58
CA PRO A 76 11.28 6.56 -11.39
C PRO A 76 10.57 7.42 -12.46
N GLU A 77 10.53 6.94 -13.69
CA GLU A 77 9.86 7.64 -14.80
C GLU A 77 8.36 7.81 -14.54
N ARG A 78 7.78 6.84 -13.84
CA ARG A 78 6.37 6.89 -13.48
C ARG A 78 6.11 7.88 -12.36
N ILE A 79 7.02 7.96 -11.40
CA ILE A 79 7.00 9.01 -10.36
C ILE A 79 7.11 10.39 -10.99
N ALA A 80 8.04 10.58 -11.92
CA ALA A 80 8.22 11.84 -12.62
C ALA A 80 6.94 12.31 -13.35
N GLN A 81 6.31 11.43 -14.13
CA GLN A 81 5.04 11.72 -14.83
C GLN A 81 3.93 12.15 -13.87
N MET A 82 3.77 11.43 -12.75
CA MET A 82 2.74 11.74 -11.76
C MET A 82 3.04 13.04 -10.99
N ALA A 83 4.32 13.32 -10.72
CA ALA A 83 4.77 14.54 -10.04
C ALA A 83 4.49 15.78 -10.90
N GLU A 84 4.87 15.77 -12.17
CA GLU A 84 4.58 16.84 -13.12
C GLU A 84 3.08 17.13 -13.20
N ALA A 85 2.26 16.09 -13.24
CA ALA A 85 0.80 16.22 -13.34
C ALA A 85 0.14 16.91 -12.14
N VAL A 86 0.80 16.90 -10.98
CA VAL A 86 0.32 17.58 -9.75
C VAL A 86 1.14 18.83 -9.42
N GLY A 87 2.04 19.25 -10.31
CA GLY A 87 2.82 20.49 -10.17
C GLY A 87 4.02 20.37 -9.23
N ILE A 88 4.52 19.16 -8.98
CA ILE A 88 5.77 18.92 -8.26
C ILE A 88 6.90 18.72 -9.26
N GLU A 89 8.04 19.37 -9.03
CA GLU A 89 9.25 19.13 -9.82
C GLU A 89 9.65 17.64 -9.66
N PRO A 90 9.86 16.88 -10.75
CA PRO A 90 10.16 15.45 -10.69
C PRO A 90 11.34 15.09 -9.79
N GLN A 91 12.41 15.87 -9.83
CA GLN A 91 13.59 15.61 -9.00
C GLN A 91 13.28 15.79 -7.51
N ASP A 92 12.50 16.81 -7.13
CA ASP A 92 12.09 17.02 -5.75
C ASP A 92 11.25 15.85 -5.23
N ALA A 93 10.39 15.29 -6.09
CA ALA A 93 9.63 14.09 -5.74
C ALA A 93 10.54 12.88 -5.54
N LEU A 94 11.47 12.65 -6.45
CA LEU A 94 12.41 11.52 -6.38
C LEU A 94 13.34 11.61 -5.17
N ASP A 95 13.77 12.80 -4.80
CA ASP A 95 14.66 13.02 -3.65
C ASP A 95 13.98 12.72 -2.30
N ARG A 96 12.64 12.79 -2.25
CA ARG A 96 11.83 12.52 -1.06
C ARG A 96 11.23 11.10 -1.01
N ILE A 97 11.51 10.27 -2.01
CA ILE A 97 11.08 8.87 -2.07
C ILE A 97 12.28 7.95 -1.95
N HIS A 98 12.49 7.40 -0.76
CA HIS A 98 13.59 6.49 -0.46
C HIS A 98 13.21 5.07 -0.87
N VAL A 99 13.85 4.56 -1.91
CA VAL A 99 13.57 3.23 -2.47
C VAL A 99 14.63 2.23 -2.02
N ALA A 100 14.20 1.10 -1.49
CA ALA A 100 15.07 -0.01 -1.17
C ALA A 100 14.54 -1.31 -1.77
N ARG A 101 15.37 -2.00 -2.53
CA ARG A 101 15.05 -3.33 -3.04
C ARG A 101 15.31 -4.39 -1.98
N ALA A 102 14.29 -5.16 -1.66
CA ALA A 102 14.41 -6.33 -0.79
C ALA A 102 14.69 -7.58 -1.62
N TYR A 103 15.75 -8.31 -1.29
CA TYR A 103 16.18 -9.50 -2.05
C TYR A 103 15.61 -10.82 -1.49
N ASN A 104 15.15 -10.80 -0.24
CA ASN A 104 14.54 -11.93 0.43
C ASN A 104 13.69 -11.45 1.62
N SER A 105 12.95 -12.37 2.27
CA SER A 105 12.08 -12.02 3.38
C SER A 105 12.83 -11.47 4.60
N ALA A 106 14.02 -11.98 4.89
CA ALA A 106 14.85 -11.48 5.99
C ALA A 106 15.30 -10.04 5.72
N HIS A 107 15.75 -9.74 4.51
CA HIS A 107 16.12 -8.38 4.08
C HIS A 107 14.91 -7.44 4.13
N GLN A 108 13.75 -7.88 3.65
CA GLN A 108 12.50 -7.11 3.73
C GLN A 108 12.18 -6.71 5.18
N MET A 109 12.32 -7.62 6.13
CA MET A 109 12.10 -7.32 7.55
C MET A 109 13.17 -6.38 8.11
N LEU A 110 14.44 -6.57 7.73
CA LEU A 110 15.54 -5.69 8.14
C LEU A 110 15.34 -4.25 7.69
N LEU A 111 14.81 -4.04 6.48
CA LEU A 111 14.52 -2.69 5.97
C LEU A 111 13.51 -1.93 6.85
N VAL A 112 12.60 -2.63 7.53
CA VAL A 112 11.68 -1.98 8.49
C VAL A 112 12.47 -1.44 9.71
N ASP A 113 13.47 -2.15 10.19
CA ASP A 113 14.34 -1.66 11.27
C ASP A 113 15.20 -0.47 10.81
N GLU A 114 15.65 -0.47 9.56
CA GLU A 114 16.33 0.68 8.96
C GLU A 114 15.42 1.92 8.89
N ILE A 115 14.16 1.75 8.47
CA ILE A 115 13.17 2.83 8.45
C ILE A 115 12.95 3.38 9.86
N LYS A 116 12.83 2.54 10.89
CA LYS A 116 12.72 2.98 12.30
C LYS A 116 13.90 3.84 12.72
N ARG A 117 15.10 3.49 12.28
CA ARG A 117 16.31 4.26 12.59
C ARG A 117 16.33 5.60 11.86
N MET A 118 16.04 5.61 10.57
CA MET A 118 16.02 6.81 9.74
C MET A 118 14.91 7.78 10.14
N SER A 119 13.75 7.28 10.56
CA SER A 119 12.61 8.08 10.98
C SER A 119 12.83 8.94 12.24
N LYS A 120 13.98 8.82 12.88
CA LYS A 120 14.40 9.74 13.94
C LYS A 120 14.83 11.11 13.38
N ASN A 121 15.27 11.15 12.13
CA ASN A 121 15.79 12.36 11.47
C ASN A 121 14.99 12.76 10.22
N ILE A 122 14.09 11.91 9.75
CA ILE A 122 13.30 12.09 8.55
C ILE A 122 11.82 11.97 8.91
N ASP A 123 11.00 12.91 8.45
CA ASP A 123 9.55 12.91 8.71
C ASP A 123 8.83 11.94 7.76
N VAL A 124 8.87 10.66 8.11
CA VAL A 124 8.25 9.57 7.35
C VAL A 124 6.74 9.62 7.48
N LYS A 125 6.02 9.74 6.38
CA LYS A 125 4.55 9.78 6.33
C LYS A 125 3.92 8.64 5.56
N LEU A 126 4.66 7.99 4.68
CA LEU A 126 4.19 6.83 3.93
C LEU A 126 5.28 5.76 3.87
N ILE A 127 4.89 4.53 4.14
CA ILE A 127 5.72 3.34 3.95
C ILE A 127 4.96 2.41 3.01
N ILE A 128 5.60 2.02 1.92
CA ILE A 128 5.04 1.11 0.92
C ILE A 128 5.84 -0.19 0.93
N VAL A 129 5.15 -1.32 0.93
CA VAL A 129 5.75 -2.65 0.72
C VAL A 129 5.08 -3.29 -0.49
N ASP A 130 5.77 -3.32 -1.60
CA ASP A 130 5.26 -3.81 -2.89
C ASP A 130 6.15 -4.93 -3.46
N SER A 131 5.75 -6.17 -3.33
CA SER A 131 4.59 -6.72 -2.63
C SER A 131 4.99 -7.31 -1.27
N LEU A 132 4.01 -7.38 -0.38
CA LEU A 132 4.21 -7.87 1.00
C LEU A 132 4.64 -9.33 1.06
N THR A 133 4.07 -10.22 0.25
CA THR A 133 4.12 -11.67 0.46
C THR A 133 4.99 -12.43 -0.54
N SER A 134 5.54 -11.79 -1.57
CA SER A 134 6.27 -12.49 -2.65
C SER A 134 7.45 -13.31 -2.13
N HIS A 135 8.34 -12.72 -1.33
CA HIS A 135 9.49 -13.43 -0.76
C HIS A 135 9.09 -14.51 0.24
N PHE A 136 8.09 -14.22 1.09
CA PHE A 136 7.59 -15.22 2.05
C PHE A 136 7.02 -16.45 1.36
N ARG A 137 6.40 -16.29 0.18
CA ARG A 137 5.91 -17.41 -0.61
C ARG A 137 7.03 -18.21 -1.27
N ALA A 138 8.00 -17.50 -1.82
CA ALA A 138 9.12 -18.13 -2.53
C ALA A 138 10.03 -18.94 -1.60
N GLU A 139 10.21 -18.49 -0.36
CA GLU A 139 11.14 -19.10 0.59
C GLU A 139 10.49 -20.18 1.47
N TYR A 140 9.22 -20.02 1.84
CA TYR A 140 8.53 -20.93 2.75
C TYR A 140 7.56 -21.82 1.97
N ILE A 141 8.10 -22.83 1.30
CA ILE A 141 7.37 -23.75 0.44
C ILE A 141 6.96 -25.01 1.18
N GLY A 142 5.75 -25.51 0.88
CA GLY A 142 5.22 -26.74 1.45
C GLY A 142 4.46 -26.56 2.77
N ARG A 143 3.67 -27.62 3.11
CA ARG A 143 2.75 -27.57 4.27
C ARG A 143 3.46 -27.40 5.60
N GLY A 144 4.64 -28.01 5.77
CA GLY A 144 5.44 -27.90 7.00
C GLY A 144 6.02 -26.51 7.26
N MET A 145 6.11 -25.66 6.23
CA MET A 145 6.63 -24.29 6.33
C MET A 145 5.55 -23.23 6.54
N LEU A 146 4.29 -23.64 6.61
CA LEU A 146 3.17 -22.70 6.77
C LEU A 146 3.26 -21.93 8.10
N ALA A 147 3.47 -22.63 9.22
CA ALA A 147 3.53 -22.01 10.54
C ALA A 147 4.72 -21.02 10.68
N PRO A 148 5.98 -21.38 10.33
CA PRO A 148 7.10 -20.45 10.33
C PRO A 148 6.85 -19.21 9.43
N ARG A 149 6.28 -19.41 8.25
CA ARG A 149 5.91 -18.30 7.34
C ARG A 149 4.93 -17.35 8.00
N GLN A 150 3.87 -17.87 8.60
CA GLN A 150 2.84 -17.08 9.26
C GLN A 150 3.38 -16.32 10.47
N GLN A 151 4.25 -16.93 11.26
CA GLN A 151 4.88 -16.27 12.41
C GLN A 151 5.74 -15.07 11.98
N LYS A 152 6.58 -15.23 10.94
CA LYS A 152 7.41 -14.15 10.41
C LYS A 152 6.56 -13.03 9.79
N LEU A 153 5.55 -13.40 9.03
CA LEU A 153 4.65 -12.43 8.41
C LEU A 153 3.87 -11.63 9.47
N ASN A 154 3.40 -12.30 10.52
CA ASN A 154 2.73 -11.64 11.65
C ASN A 154 3.66 -10.64 12.36
N ARG A 155 4.91 -11.04 12.62
CA ARG A 155 5.92 -10.16 13.19
C ARG A 155 6.15 -8.94 12.30
N HIS A 156 6.33 -9.15 11.00
CA HIS A 156 6.54 -8.09 10.02
C HIS A 156 5.38 -7.09 9.99
N MET A 157 4.13 -7.58 9.94
CA MET A 157 2.93 -6.73 9.99
C MET A 157 2.82 -5.94 11.30
N LYS A 158 3.18 -6.57 12.44
CA LYS A 158 3.19 -5.90 13.74
C LYS A 158 4.21 -4.76 13.79
N GLU A 159 5.40 -4.95 13.23
CA GLU A 159 6.44 -3.94 13.15
C GLU A 159 6.03 -2.77 12.24
N LEU A 160 5.42 -3.06 11.09
CA LEU A 160 4.85 -2.04 10.20
C LEU A 160 3.74 -1.24 10.90
N LYS A 161 2.85 -1.92 11.63
CA LYS A 161 1.78 -1.24 12.39
C LYS A 161 2.35 -0.32 13.46
N GLN A 162 3.39 -0.76 14.16
CA GLN A 162 4.08 0.05 15.17
C GLN A 162 4.69 1.32 14.54
N LEU A 163 5.31 1.20 13.36
CA LEU A 163 5.82 2.37 12.62
C LEU A 163 4.70 3.34 12.25
N ALA A 164 3.60 2.83 11.68
CA ALA A 164 2.44 3.65 11.35
C ALA A 164 1.96 4.46 12.55
N ASP A 165 1.90 3.82 13.70
CA ASP A 165 1.43 4.42 14.93
C ASP A 165 2.38 5.47 15.52
N VAL A 166 3.68 5.16 15.56
CA VAL A 166 4.70 6.03 16.17
C VAL A 166 4.97 7.26 15.30
N GLN A 167 5.07 7.05 13.99
CA GLN A 167 5.37 8.13 13.05
C GLN A 167 4.14 8.92 12.57
N ASN A 168 2.94 8.52 13.00
CA ASN A 168 1.69 9.03 12.43
C ASN A 168 1.71 8.90 10.91
N ALA A 169 2.14 7.75 10.41
CA ALA A 169 2.32 7.45 8.99
C ALA A 169 1.23 6.51 8.48
N LEU A 170 1.05 6.51 7.17
CA LEU A 170 0.30 5.49 6.42
C LEU A 170 1.24 4.35 6.04
N VAL A 171 0.81 3.11 6.18
CA VAL A 171 1.46 1.94 5.59
C VAL A 171 0.57 1.38 4.49
N LEU A 172 1.09 1.28 3.28
CA LEU A 172 0.46 0.62 2.15
C LEU A 172 1.19 -0.70 1.88
N VAL A 173 0.47 -1.79 1.86
CA VAL A 173 0.99 -3.08 1.43
C VAL A 173 0.22 -3.56 0.22
N THR A 174 0.93 -3.99 -0.83
CA THR A 174 0.31 -4.65 -1.96
C THR A 174 0.39 -6.16 -1.81
N ASN A 175 -0.58 -6.86 -2.36
CA ASN A 175 -0.65 -8.31 -2.26
C ASN A 175 -1.28 -8.90 -3.52
N GLN A 176 -1.00 -10.18 -3.77
CA GLN A 176 -1.57 -10.92 -4.89
C GLN A 176 -2.74 -11.79 -4.40
N VAL A 177 -3.54 -12.26 -5.34
CA VAL A 177 -4.60 -13.23 -5.11
C VAL A 177 -4.15 -14.61 -5.51
N MET A 178 -4.71 -15.63 -4.84
CA MET A 178 -4.70 -17.02 -5.30
C MET A 178 -6.09 -17.37 -5.80
N SER A 179 -6.18 -17.92 -7.00
CA SER A 179 -7.40 -18.55 -7.46
C SER A 179 -7.64 -19.83 -6.65
N LYS A 180 -8.87 -20.01 -6.15
CA LYS A 180 -9.35 -21.27 -5.62
C LYS A 180 -10.25 -21.90 -6.67
N PRO A 181 -9.75 -22.86 -7.47
CA PRO A 181 -10.55 -23.51 -8.52
C PRO A 181 -11.76 -24.29 -7.96
N ASP A 182 -11.74 -24.65 -6.67
CA ASP A 182 -12.77 -25.47 -6.03
C ASP A 182 -13.85 -24.67 -5.30
N ALA A 183 -13.86 -23.33 -5.41
CA ALA A 183 -14.91 -22.52 -4.78
C ALA A 183 -16.20 -22.58 -5.62
N MET A 184 -17.06 -23.52 -5.32
CA MET A 184 -18.40 -23.62 -5.95
C MET A 184 -19.32 -22.47 -5.59
N TRP A 185 -19.03 -21.73 -4.52
CA TRP A 185 -19.81 -20.59 -4.04
C TRP A 185 -18.90 -19.52 -3.41
N GLY A 186 -19.11 -18.24 -3.76
CA GLY A 186 -18.36 -17.11 -3.23
C GLY A 186 -17.26 -16.59 -4.17
N ASP A 187 -16.53 -15.57 -3.72
CA ASP A 187 -15.44 -14.98 -4.49
C ASP A 187 -14.26 -15.98 -4.57
N PRO A 188 -13.90 -16.46 -5.76
CA PRO A 188 -12.84 -17.46 -5.95
C PRO A 188 -11.44 -16.89 -5.68
N THR A 189 -11.31 -15.57 -5.48
CA THR A 189 -10.03 -14.89 -5.28
C THR A 189 -9.82 -14.56 -3.80
N ARG A 190 -8.75 -15.08 -3.23
CA ARG A 190 -8.32 -14.71 -1.87
C ARG A 190 -6.94 -14.07 -1.89
N ALA A 191 -6.78 -13.02 -1.09
CA ALA A 191 -5.47 -12.44 -0.82
C ALA A 191 -4.52 -13.50 -0.22
N ILE A 192 -3.27 -13.46 -0.64
CA ILE A 192 -2.21 -14.30 -0.11
C ILE A 192 -1.86 -13.83 1.32
N GLY A 193 -1.40 -14.75 2.18
CA GLY A 193 -1.10 -14.45 3.58
C GLY A 193 -2.23 -14.77 4.54
N GLY A 194 -3.44 -15.05 4.02
CA GLY A 194 -4.57 -15.53 4.80
C GLY A 194 -5.00 -14.59 5.92
N HIS A 195 -5.39 -15.16 7.05
CA HIS A 195 -5.92 -14.40 8.19
C HIS A 195 -4.92 -13.42 8.81
N ILE A 196 -3.61 -13.71 8.76
CA ILE A 196 -2.59 -12.85 9.38
C ILE A 196 -2.59 -11.47 8.75
N VAL A 197 -2.51 -11.39 7.42
CA VAL A 197 -2.54 -10.09 6.71
C VAL A 197 -3.90 -9.44 6.84
N ALA A 198 -4.98 -10.21 6.72
CA ALA A 198 -6.34 -9.71 6.83
C ALA A 198 -6.60 -9.04 8.18
N HIS A 199 -6.24 -9.69 9.29
CA HIS A 199 -6.46 -9.14 10.63
C HIS A 199 -5.52 -8.00 11.01
N ALA A 200 -4.31 -7.96 10.44
CA ALA A 200 -3.36 -6.89 10.71
C ALA A 200 -3.63 -5.62 9.90
N SER A 201 -4.35 -5.74 8.78
CA SER A 201 -4.71 -4.62 7.92
C SER A 201 -5.92 -3.86 8.48
N THR A 202 -5.84 -2.53 8.50
CA THR A 202 -6.94 -1.65 8.96
C THR A 202 -8.02 -1.52 7.89
N PHE A 203 -7.59 -1.36 6.62
CA PHE A 203 -8.46 -1.30 5.45
C PHE A 203 -7.98 -2.30 4.42
N ARG A 204 -8.91 -2.91 3.71
CA ARG A 204 -8.60 -3.88 2.66
C ARG A 204 -9.36 -3.54 1.39
N LEU A 205 -8.60 -3.28 0.32
CA LEU A 205 -9.11 -2.95 -1.01
C LEU A 205 -8.79 -4.09 -1.99
N TYR A 206 -9.82 -4.65 -2.58
CA TYR A 206 -9.70 -5.59 -3.68
C TYR A 206 -9.75 -4.84 -5.01
N LEU A 207 -8.71 -5.00 -5.83
CA LEU A 207 -8.62 -4.38 -7.15
C LEU A 207 -8.88 -5.39 -8.26
N ARG A 208 -9.68 -5.01 -9.23
CA ARG A 208 -9.91 -5.76 -10.47
C ARG A 208 -9.89 -4.84 -11.69
N LYS A 209 -9.52 -5.42 -12.83
CA LYS A 209 -9.64 -4.74 -14.12
C LYS A 209 -11.11 -4.71 -14.55
N SER A 210 -11.49 -3.67 -15.28
CA SER A 210 -12.79 -3.52 -15.91
C SER A 210 -12.63 -3.12 -17.39
N LYS A 211 -13.72 -3.09 -18.10
CA LYS A 211 -13.75 -2.70 -19.52
C LYS A 211 -13.27 -1.25 -19.71
N GLY A 212 -12.66 -0.96 -20.85
CA GLY A 212 -12.21 0.39 -21.21
C GLY A 212 -11.03 0.91 -20.36
N GLY A 213 -10.15 0.01 -19.89
CA GLY A 213 -8.97 0.42 -19.11
C GLY A 213 -9.25 0.82 -17.66
N ARG A 214 -10.51 0.81 -17.26
CA ARG A 214 -10.92 1.15 -15.88
C ARG A 214 -10.47 0.10 -14.87
N ARG A 215 -10.34 0.56 -13.63
CA ARG A 215 -10.10 -0.27 -12.45
C ARG A 215 -11.26 -0.09 -11.47
N ILE A 216 -11.57 -1.16 -10.77
CA ILE A 216 -12.57 -1.14 -9.70
C ILE A 216 -11.85 -1.52 -8.42
N ALA A 217 -11.95 -0.65 -7.40
CA ALA A 217 -11.54 -0.92 -6.04
C ALA A 217 -12.76 -1.21 -5.20
N ARG A 218 -12.82 -2.38 -4.56
CA ARG A 218 -13.85 -2.75 -3.61
C ARG A 218 -13.28 -2.68 -2.19
N LEU A 219 -13.94 -1.93 -1.32
CA LEU A 219 -13.64 -1.96 0.12
C LEU A 219 -14.21 -3.25 0.71
N VAL A 220 -13.33 -4.18 1.07
CA VAL A 220 -13.69 -5.51 1.54
C VAL A 220 -13.76 -5.57 3.06
N ASP A 221 -12.95 -4.75 3.72
CA ASP A 221 -12.89 -4.67 5.18
C ASP A 221 -12.45 -3.28 5.63
N SER A 222 -13.11 -2.77 6.65
CA SER A 222 -12.77 -1.52 7.31
C SER A 222 -13.36 -1.48 8.72
N PRO A 223 -12.77 -0.68 9.63
CA PRO A 223 -13.28 -0.60 11.00
C PRO A 223 -14.57 0.21 11.14
N ASN A 224 -14.93 1.05 10.16
CA ASN A 224 -15.99 2.04 10.32
C ASN A 224 -16.66 2.51 9.03
N LEU A 225 -16.25 2.01 7.87
CA LEU A 225 -16.84 2.37 6.59
C LEU A 225 -17.70 1.22 6.05
N PRO A 226 -18.80 1.52 5.37
CA PRO A 226 -19.60 0.49 4.70
C PRO A 226 -18.87 -0.10 3.50
N ASP A 227 -19.26 -1.29 3.11
CA ASP A 227 -18.82 -1.88 1.83
C ASP A 227 -19.19 -0.96 0.67
N GLY A 228 -18.33 -0.91 -0.34
CA GLY A 228 -18.55 -0.09 -1.52
C GLY A 228 -17.49 -0.34 -2.58
N GLU A 229 -17.70 0.26 -3.72
CA GLU A 229 -16.78 0.21 -4.87
C GLU A 229 -16.50 1.61 -5.38
N ALA A 230 -15.24 1.83 -5.81
CA ALA A 230 -14.81 3.01 -6.54
C ALA A 230 -14.28 2.61 -7.91
N VAL A 231 -14.54 3.43 -8.90
CA VAL A 231 -14.05 3.24 -10.28
C VAL A 231 -13.07 4.34 -10.60
N PHE A 232 -11.91 3.97 -11.12
CA PHE A 232 -10.88 4.92 -11.55
C PHE A 232 -10.14 4.38 -12.77
N THR A 233 -9.39 5.26 -13.42
CA THR A 233 -8.51 4.93 -14.56
C THR A 233 -7.05 5.16 -14.19
N VAL A 234 -6.17 4.44 -14.88
CA VAL A 234 -4.72 4.66 -14.80
C VAL A 234 -4.28 5.31 -16.10
N THR A 235 -3.84 6.55 -16.02
CA THR A 235 -3.39 7.36 -17.15
C THR A 235 -1.90 7.67 -17.06
N THR A 236 -1.33 8.32 -18.06
CA THR A 236 0.05 8.84 -18.01
C THR A 236 0.25 9.79 -16.83
N GLU A 237 -0.75 10.62 -16.54
CA GLU A 237 -0.70 11.60 -15.44
C GLU A 237 -0.96 11.01 -14.06
N GLY A 238 -1.33 9.75 -13.97
CA GLY A 238 -1.62 9.06 -12.72
C GLY A 238 -3.03 8.48 -12.66
N LEU A 239 -3.58 8.35 -11.45
CA LEU A 239 -4.95 7.92 -11.23
C LEU A 239 -5.93 9.06 -11.54
N ARG A 240 -7.06 8.73 -12.19
CA ARG A 240 -8.13 9.69 -12.53
C ARG A 240 -9.50 9.04 -12.34
N ASP A 241 -10.53 9.84 -12.07
CA ASP A 241 -11.93 9.41 -12.04
C ASP A 241 -12.45 8.93 -13.40
#